data_26fdffc9593e133318e6c0832024f998
#
_entry.id   26fdffc9593e133318e6c0832024f998
#
_cell.length_a   1.000
_cell.length_b   1.000
_cell.length_c   1.000
_cell.angle_alpha   90.00
_cell.angle_beta   90.00
_cell.angle_gamma   90.00
#
_symmetry.space_group_name_H-M   'P 1'
#
loop_
_entity.id
_entity.type
_entity.pdbx_description
1 polymer ?
#
loop_
_entity_poly.entity_id
_entity_poly.type
_entity_poly.pdbx_seq_one_letter_code
_entity_poly.pdbx_strand_id
1 'polypeptide(L)'
;MQVNKLINERVLSAIGFCFLVIATITAFLNDGDPDSILEFFGSSKNVIFVTHLICSCYALFLIFKPSDIGYVIIMMVESVLTMLTSYEQLGIFFFYASLILIICKDLAGKKMGNIIPALIVIHVLSLIGTFTHGLKVTFLSIASSAYSFIFYLWIYKYLKAKLSCFWQKTVTQNEVLKDIKVGNTIKLSNYNLNERQITFVLENLYSNLSYKELSSKYNVSVSTVKRTFTDICKVFKVNNLEELRFLLLQYQIIK
;
A
#
# COMPACT_ATOMS: atom_id res chain seq x y z
N MET A 1 3.92 14.62 7.93
CA MET A 1 3.59 13.26 7.46
C MET A 1 2.56 13.23 6.34
N GLN A 2 1.43 13.94 6.43
CA GLN A 2 0.42 13.98 5.34
C GLN A 2 0.96 14.52 4.01
N VAL A 3 1.76 15.58 4.00
CA VAL A 3 2.29 16.19 2.77
C VAL A 3 3.22 15.21 2.02
N ASN A 4 4.16 14.56 2.71
CA ASN A 4 5.06 13.57 2.07
C ASN A 4 4.31 12.34 1.57
N LYS A 5 3.26 11.90 2.29
CA LYS A 5 2.40 10.81 1.84
C LYS A 5 1.66 11.20 0.56
N LEU A 6 1.07 12.39 0.51
CA LEU A 6 0.37 12.91 -0.67
C LEU A 6 1.30 13.07 -1.88
N ILE A 7 2.54 13.53 -1.67
CA ILE A 7 3.55 13.62 -2.73
C ILE A 7 3.87 12.24 -3.28
N ASN A 8 4.12 11.25 -2.41
CA ASN A 8 4.43 9.89 -2.83
C ASN A 8 3.28 9.24 -3.61
N GLU A 9 2.04 9.44 -3.17
CA GLU A 9 0.84 8.95 -3.85
C GLU A 9 0.67 9.60 -5.24
N ARG A 10 0.92 10.90 -5.37
CA ARG A 10 0.88 11.60 -6.66
C ARG A 10 1.99 11.13 -7.61
N VAL A 11 3.19 10.91 -7.11
CA VAL A 11 4.31 10.37 -7.91
C VAL A 11 3.96 8.97 -8.42
N LEU A 12 3.41 8.11 -7.57
CA LEU A 12 2.96 6.77 -7.97
C LEU A 12 1.87 6.85 -9.05
N SER A 13 0.89 7.74 -8.88
CA SER A 13 -0.16 7.99 -9.90
C SER A 13 0.42 8.47 -11.22
N ALA A 14 1.41 9.37 -11.18
CA ALA A 14 2.06 9.89 -12.38
C ALA A 14 2.82 8.80 -13.14
N ILE A 15 3.54 7.93 -12.42
CA ILE A 15 4.22 6.77 -13.02
C ILE A 15 3.20 5.82 -13.67
N GLY A 16 2.11 5.50 -12.96
CA GLY A 16 1.03 4.66 -13.48
C GLY A 16 0.37 5.27 -14.72
N PHE A 17 0.11 6.58 -14.69
CA PHE A 17 -0.41 7.31 -15.85
C PHE A 17 0.52 7.23 -17.06
N CYS A 18 1.83 7.48 -16.89
CA CYS A 18 2.80 7.35 -17.98
C CYS A 18 2.82 5.93 -18.57
N PHE A 19 2.76 4.89 -17.71
CA PHE A 19 2.69 3.50 -18.16
C PHE A 19 1.44 3.24 -19.00
N LEU A 20 0.27 3.68 -18.55
CA LEU A 20 -1.00 3.51 -19.26
C LEU A 20 -1.06 4.30 -20.57
N VAL A 21 -0.45 5.49 -20.64
CA VAL A 21 -0.32 6.25 -21.89
C VAL A 21 0.52 5.47 -22.90
N ILE A 22 1.63 4.89 -22.48
CA ILE A 22 2.46 4.03 -23.34
C ILE A 22 1.64 2.82 -23.82
N ALA A 23 0.92 2.15 -22.90
CA ALA A 23 0.04 1.02 -23.26
C ALA A 23 -1.04 1.43 -24.26
N THR A 24 -1.66 2.61 -24.09
CA THR A 24 -2.66 3.16 -25.01
C THR A 24 -2.06 3.40 -26.41
N ILE A 25 -0.87 4.00 -26.49
CA ILE A 25 -0.18 4.23 -27.75
C ILE A 25 0.17 2.89 -28.42
N THR A 26 0.69 1.94 -27.65
CA THR A 26 1.02 0.61 -28.15
C THR A 26 -0.22 -0.11 -28.69
N ALA A 27 -1.34 -0.06 -27.97
CA ALA A 27 -2.61 -0.63 -28.43
C ALA A 27 -3.15 0.03 -29.69
N PHE A 28 -2.93 1.34 -29.87
CA PHE A 28 -3.29 2.04 -31.10
C PHE A 28 -2.43 1.60 -32.31
N LEU A 29 -1.14 1.35 -32.10
CA LEU A 29 -0.21 0.97 -33.15
C LEU A 29 -0.29 -0.52 -33.54
N ASN A 30 -0.78 -1.37 -32.65
CA ASN A 30 -0.92 -2.81 -32.89
C ASN A 30 -2.21 -3.13 -33.65
N ASP A 31 -2.21 -4.23 -34.39
CA ASP A 31 -3.39 -4.67 -35.17
C ASP A 31 -4.45 -5.40 -34.32
N GLY A 32 -4.23 -5.52 -33.02
CA GLY A 32 -5.07 -6.26 -32.09
C GLY A 32 -4.61 -7.70 -31.92
N ASP A 33 -5.41 -8.49 -31.23
CA ASP A 33 -5.18 -9.92 -30.99
C ASP A 33 -6.37 -10.71 -31.53
N PRO A 34 -6.24 -11.30 -32.75
CA PRO A 34 -7.34 -12.00 -33.40
C PRO A 34 -7.78 -13.27 -32.65
N ASP A 35 -6.89 -13.84 -31.83
CA ASP A 35 -7.17 -15.05 -31.05
C ASP A 35 -7.80 -14.72 -29.69
N SER A 36 -7.93 -13.42 -29.36
CA SER A 36 -8.53 -12.99 -28.11
C SER A 36 -10.05 -13.19 -28.10
N ILE A 37 -10.60 -13.64 -26.96
CA ILE A 37 -12.04 -13.68 -26.70
C ILE A 37 -12.70 -12.29 -26.87
N LEU A 38 -11.92 -11.21 -26.82
CA LEU A 38 -12.39 -9.83 -27.02
C LEU A 38 -12.94 -9.59 -28.44
N GLU A 39 -12.52 -10.37 -29.45
CA GLU A 39 -13.07 -10.30 -30.81
C GLU A 39 -14.58 -10.59 -30.83
N PHE A 40 -15.10 -11.36 -29.89
CA PHE A 40 -16.55 -11.59 -29.76
C PHE A 40 -17.33 -10.31 -29.42
N PHE A 41 -16.70 -9.35 -28.75
CA PHE A 41 -17.30 -8.06 -28.36
C PHE A 41 -17.05 -6.94 -29.38
N GLY A 42 -16.40 -7.26 -30.52
CA GLY A 42 -16.00 -6.32 -31.55
C GLY A 42 -14.51 -6.50 -31.90
N SER A 43 -13.90 -5.52 -32.58
CA SER A 43 -12.45 -5.60 -32.82
C SER A 43 -11.68 -5.54 -31.52
N SER A 44 -10.88 -6.58 -31.24
CA SER A 44 -10.02 -6.66 -30.04
C SER A 44 -9.16 -5.41 -29.90
N LYS A 45 -8.61 -4.90 -31.00
CA LYS A 45 -7.87 -3.64 -31.07
C LYS A 45 -8.64 -2.47 -30.45
N ASN A 46 -9.89 -2.28 -30.83
CA ASN A 46 -10.70 -1.17 -30.36
C ASN A 46 -11.03 -1.32 -28.86
N VAL A 47 -11.37 -2.54 -28.41
CA VAL A 47 -11.65 -2.83 -27.00
C VAL A 47 -10.43 -2.54 -26.15
N ILE A 48 -9.24 -3.02 -26.53
CA ILE A 48 -7.98 -2.81 -25.83
C ILE A 48 -7.65 -1.31 -25.77
N PHE A 49 -7.68 -0.63 -26.91
CA PHE A 49 -7.38 0.80 -27.01
C PHE A 49 -8.31 1.65 -26.14
N VAL A 50 -9.62 1.45 -26.24
CA VAL A 50 -10.61 2.24 -25.47
C VAL A 50 -10.46 1.98 -23.97
N THR A 51 -10.21 0.73 -23.56
CA THR A 51 -10.02 0.40 -22.14
C THR A 51 -8.78 1.08 -21.57
N HIS A 52 -7.62 0.97 -22.25
CA HIS A 52 -6.40 1.67 -21.83
C HIS A 52 -6.57 3.19 -21.80
N LEU A 53 -7.30 3.75 -22.77
CA LEU A 53 -7.59 5.19 -22.80
C LEU A 53 -8.43 5.63 -21.58
N ILE A 54 -9.48 4.87 -21.25
CA ILE A 54 -10.32 5.14 -20.07
C ILE A 54 -9.47 5.02 -18.78
N CYS A 55 -8.67 3.95 -18.65
CA CYS A 55 -7.77 3.76 -17.52
C CYS A 55 -6.73 4.90 -17.41
N SER A 56 -6.19 5.39 -18.54
CA SER A 56 -5.27 6.52 -18.60
C SER A 56 -5.94 7.81 -18.12
N CYS A 57 -7.15 8.11 -18.60
CA CYS A 57 -7.90 9.28 -18.14
C CYS A 57 -8.20 9.23 -16.65
N TYR A 58 -8.56 8.05 -16.14
CA TYR A 58 -8.80 7.86 -14.72
C TYR A 58 -7.51 7.95 -13.88
N ALA A 59 -6.39 7.41 -14.36
CA ALA A 59 -5.09 7.55 -13.71
C ALA A 59 -4.64 9.03 -13.65
N LEU A 60 -4.89 9.81 -14.71
CA LEU A 60 -4.66 11.26 -14.70
C LEU A 60 -5.47 11.95 -13.60
N PHE A 61 -6.75 11.58 -13.44
CA PHE A 61 -7.57 12.10 -12.34
C PHE A 61 -6.98 11.74 -10.96
N LEU A 62 -6.40 10.54 -10.79
CA LEU A 62 -5.79 10.11 -9.53
C LEU A 62 -4.52 10.90 -9.16
N ILE A 63 -3.85 11.56 -10.11
CA ILE A 63 -2.74 12.48 -9.81
C ILE A 63 -3.23 13.65 -8.95
N PHE A 64 -4.42 14.16 -9.25
CA PHE A 64 -5.02 15.28 -8.52
C PHE A 64 -5.74 14.83 -7.25
N LYS A 65 -6.41 13.67 -7.31
CA LYS A 65 -7.19 13.10 -6.20
C LYS A 65 -6.81 11.63 -5.98
N PRO A 66 -5.68 11.34 -5.31
CA PRO A 66 -5.23 9.98 -5.03
C PRO A 66 -6.29 9.19 -4.26
N SER A 67 -6.50 7.93 -4.67
CA SER A 67 -7.45 7.01 -4.03
C SER A 67 -6.95 5.58 -4.13
N ASP A 68 -6.77 4.91 -2.99
CA ASP A 68 -6.37 3.49 -2.94
C ASP A 68 -7.37 2.59 -3.70
N ILE A 69 -8.68 2.88 -3.59
CA ILE A 69 -9.73 2.17 -4.33
C ILE A 69 -9.59 2.41 -5.83
N GLY A 70 -9.25 3.65 -6.23
CA GLY A 70 -9.02 3.98 -7.64
C GLY A 70 -7.88 3.17 -8.26
N TYR A 71 -6.78 2.98 -7.53
CA TYR A 71 -5.67 2.14 -7.99
C TYR A 71 -6.09 0.67 -8.13
N VAL A 72 -6.85 0.15 -7.17
CA VAL A 72 -7.37 -1.22 -7.25
C VAL A 72 -8.26 -1.40 -8.48
N ILE A 73 -9.14 -0.45 -8.77
CA ILE A 73 -10.04 -0.51 -9.95
C ILE A 73 -9.21 -0.58 -11.23
N ILE A 74 -8.23 0.33 -11.41
CA ILE A 74 -7.36 0.31 -12.59
C ILE A 74 -6.65 -1.03 -12.71
N MET A 75 -5.97 -1.48 -11.63
CA MET A 75 -5.22 -2.73 -11.65
C MET A 75 -6.10 -3.93 -11.97
N MET A 76 -7.35 -3.97 -11.48
CA MET A 76 -8.30 -5.05 -11.78
C MET A 76 -8.77 -5.02 -13.24
N VAL A 77 -9.10 -3.86 -13.78
CA VAL A 77 -9.50 -3.71 -15.19
C VAL A 77 -8.34 -4.12 -16.10
N GLU A 78 -7.14 -3.60 -15.85
CA GLU A 78 -5.93 -3.94 -16.61
C GLU A 78 -5.57 -5.43 -16.47
N SER A 79 -5.77 -6.02 -15.28
CA SER A 79 -5.57 -7.46 -15.07
C SER A 79 -6.44 -8.30 -16.00
N VAL A 80 -7.75 -8.02 -16.01
CA VAL A 80 -8.68 -8.78 -16.87
C VAL A 80 -8.33 -8.57 -18.34
N LEU A 81 -8.11 -7.31 -18.77
CA LEU A 81 -7.79 -6.98 -20.15
C LEU A 81 -6.53 -7.69 -20.63
N THR A 82 -5.44 -7.58 -19.89
CA THR A 82 -4.14 -8.16 -20.27
C THR A 82 -4.13 -9.69 -20.18
N MET A 83 -4.95 -10.30 -19.30
CA MET A 83 -5.13 -11.76 -19.28
C MET A 83 -5.90 -12.29 -20.49
N LEU A 84 -6.81 -11.51 -21.06
CA LEU A 84 -7.59 -11.87 -22.23
C LEU A 84 -6.90 -11.49 -23.55
N THR A 85 -5.68 -11.01 -23.49
CA THR A 85 -4.81 -10.69 -24.61
C THR A 85 -3.49 -11.46 -24.45
N SER A 86 -2.54 -11.28 -25.36
CA SER A 86 -1.23 -12.00 -25.31
C SER A 86 -0.28 -11.56 -24.18
N TYR A 87 -0.80 -10.89 -23.14
CA TYR A 87 -0.01 -10.37 -22.00
C TYR A 87 -0.45 -10.99 -20.66
N GLU A 88 -0.81 -12.26 -20.65
CA GLU A 88 -1.41 -12.99 -19.52
C GLU A 88 -0.59 -12.86 -18.21
N GLN A 89 0.75 -12.91 -18.32
CA GLN A 89 1.64 -12.82 -17.15
C GLN A 89 1.54 -11.47 -16.44
N LEU A 90 1.37 -10.39 -17.21
CA LEU A 90 1.19 -9.05 -16.67
C LEU A 90 -0.16 -8.92 -15.97
N GLY A 91 -1.21 -9.54 -16.56
CA GLY A 91 -2.55 -9.59 -15.95
C GLY A 91 -2.55 -10.31 -14.61
N ILE A 92 -1.87 -11.45 -14.52
CA ILE A 92 -1.69 -12.18 -13.27
C ILE A 92 -0.99 -11.31 -12.22
N PHE A 93 0.07 -10.61 -12.60
CA PHE A 93 0.79 -9.69 -11.71
C PHE A 93 -0.13 -8.59 -11.17
N PHE A 94 -0.89 -7.90 -12.02
CA PHE A 94 -1.83 -6.85 -11.60
C PHE A 94 -2.93 -7.38 -10.68
N PHE A 95 -3.43 -8.59 -10.93
CA PHE A 95 -4.41 -9.22 -10.06
C PHE A 95 -3.89 -9.37 -8.63
N TYR A 96 -2.73 -10.00 -8.45
CA TYR A 96 -2.17 -10.22 -7.12
C TYR A 96 -1.71 -8.93 -6.45
N ALA A 97 -1.19 -7.96 -7.21
CA ALA A 97 -0.86 -6.64 -6.68
C ALA A 97 -2.08 -5.92 -6.11
N SER A 98 -3.22 -5.99 -6.82
CA SER A 98 -4.48 -5.39 -6.35
C SER A 98 -5.05 -6.11 -5.12
N LEU A 99 -4.97 -7.46 -5.05
CA LEU A 99 -5.37 -8.22 -3.86
C LEU A 99 -4.56 -7.82 -2.63
N ILE A 100 -3.24 -7.70 -2.77
CA ILE A 100 -2.37 -7.25 -1.68
C ILE A 100 -2.78 -5.85 -1.22
N LEU A 101 -3.02 -4.93 -2.15
CA LEU A 101 -3.43 -3.57 -1.81
C LEU A 101 -4.75 -3.57 -1.03
N ILE A 102 -5.74 -4.38 -1.44
CA ILE A 102 -7.01 -4.54 -0.73
C ILE A 102 -6.79 -5.04 0.70
N ILE A 103 -5.97 -6.09 0.87
CA ILE A 103 -5.71 -6.72 2.18
C ILE A 103 -4.88 -5.79 3.07
N CYS A 104 -3.80 -5.21 2.57
CA CYS A 104 -2.89 -4.38 3.36
C CYS A 104 -3.52 -3.04 3.79
N LYS A 105 -4.43 -2.50 2.99
CA LYS A 105 -5.12 -1.24 3.29
C LYS A 105 -6.50 -1.43 3.91
N ASP A 106 -6.92 -2.69 4.14
CA ASP A 106 -8.26 -3.05 4.65
C ASP A 106 -9.40 -2.35 3.90
N LEU A 107 -9.26 -2.21 2.56
CA LEU A 107 -10.21 -1.46 1.74
C LEU A 107 -11.60 -2.10 1.68
N ALA A 108 -11.68 -3.40 1.92
CA ALA A 108 -12.92 -4.16 1.92
C ALA A 108 -13.64 -4.16 3.28
N GLY A 109 -12.91 -3.89 4.38
CA GLY A 109 -13.45 -3.87 5.73
C GLY A 109 -14.28 -5.12 6.05
N LYS A 110 -15.50 -4.93 6.60
CA LYS A 110 -16.44 -6.02 6.92
C LYS A 110 -16.93 -6.82 5.70
N LYS A 111 -16.78 -6.29 4.47
CA LYS A 111 -17.21 -6.95 3.23
C LYS A 111 -16.11 -7.82 2.61
N MET A 112 -14.96 -7.96 3.25
CA MET A 112 -13.80 -8.73 2.73
C MET A 112 -14.18 -10.17 2.37
N GLY A 113 -15.04 -10.81 3.18
CA GLY A 113 -15.52 -12.17 2.93
C GLY A 113 -16.31 -12.35 1.63
N ASN A 114 -16.87 -11.29 1.06
CA ASN A 114 -17.62 -11.35 -0.20
C ASN A 114 -16.80 -10.82 -1.38
N ILE A 115 -15.99 -9.79 -1.16
CA ILE A 115 -15.21 -9.13 -2.23
C ILE A 115 -14.09 -10.04 -2.73
N ILE A 116 -13.32 -10.68 -1.84
CA ILE A 116 -12.20 -11.53 -2.24
C ILE A 116 -12.66 -12.74 -3.05
N PRO A 117 -13.69 -13.52 -2.65
CA PRO A 117 -14.21 -14.59 -3.49
C PRO A 117 -14.69 -14.13 -4.86
N ALA A 118 -15.37 -12.98 -4.92
CA ALA A 118 -15.83 -12.41 -6.20
C ALA A 118 -14.65 -12.10 -7.14
N LEU A 119 -13.59 -11.51 -6.62
CA LEU A 119 -12.38 -11.22 -7.40
C LEU A 119 -11.68 -12.50 -7.86
N ILE A 120 -11.63 -13.54 -7.01
CA ILE A 120 -11.09 -14.85 -7.39
C ILE A 120 -11.91 -15.47 -8.53
N VAL A 121 -13.23 -15.38 -8.48
CA VAL A 121 -14.09 -15.85 -9.59
C VAL A 121 -13.76 -15.11 -10.88
N ILE A 122 -13.64 -13.77 -10.87
CA ILE A 122 -13.24 -12.98 -12.04
C ILE A 122 -11.88 -13.45 -12.57
N HIS A 123 -10.91 -13.68 -11.70
CA HIS A 123 -9.60 -14.16 -12.11
C HIS A 123 -9.64 -15.55 -12.75
N VAL A 124 -10.41 -16.49 -12.16
CA VAL A 124 -10.59 -17.82 -12.74
C VAL A 124 -11.27 -17.75 -14.10
N LEU A 125 -12.29 -16.91 -14.27
CA LEU A 125 -12.93 -16.68 -15.56
C LEU A 125 -11.96 -16.11 -16.60
N SER A 126 -11.09 -15.18 -16.19
CA SER A 126 -10.05 -14.63 -17.07
C SER A 126 -9.02 -15.70 -17.46
N LEU A 127 -8.62 -16.59 -16.52
CA LEU A 127 -7.74 -17.75 -16.83
C LEU A 127 -8.41 -18.71 -17.83
N ILE A 128 -9.70 -18.95 -17.70
CA ILE A 128 -10.46 -19.74 -18.69
C ILE A 128 -10.43 -19.04 -20.05
N GLY A 129 -10.55 -17.72 -20.07
CA GLY A 129 -10.46 -16.92 -21.31
C GLY A 129 -9.15 -17.11 -22.08
N THR A 130 -8.06 -17.47 -21.41
CA THR A 130 -6.76 -17.74 -22.08
C THR A 130 -6.76 -19.01 -22.95
N PHE A 131 -7.81 -19.84 -22.90
CA PHE A 131 -7.95 -21.01 -23.79
C PHE A 131 -7.98 -20.62 -25.27
N THR A 132 -8.42 -19.42 -25.60
CA THR A 132 -8.41 -18.92 -26.98
C THR A 132 -7.01 -18.81 -27.56
N HIS A 133 -5.98 -18.55 -26.70
CA HIS A 133 -4.57 -18.50 -27.09
C HIS A 133 -3.90 -19.89 -27.11
N GLY A 134 -4.67 -20.96 -26.87
CA GLY A 134 -4.23 -22.35 -26.91
C GLY A 134 -3.85 -22.95 -25.56
N LEU A 135 -3.93 -24.28 -25.49
CA LEU A 135 -3.74 -25.06 -24.26
C LEU A 135 -2.39 -24.79 -23.55
N LYS A 136 -1.30 -24.62 -24.33
CA LYS A 136 0.03 -24.36 -23.77
C LYS A 136 0.06 -23.06 -22.97
N VAL A 137 -0.52 -22.00 -23.52
CA VAL A 137 -0.59 -20.69 -22.88
C VAL A 137 -1.45 -20.77 -21.62
N THR A 138 -2.59 -21.43 -21.68
CA THR A 138 -3.48 -21.62 -20.54
C THR A 138 -2.80 -22.37 -19.40
N PHE A 139 -2.13 -23.49 -19.68
CA PHE A 139 -1.39 -24.23 -18.64
C PHE A 139 -0.29 -23.39 -18.03
N LEU A 140 0.45 -22.62 -18.84
CA LEU A 140 1.48 -21.70 -18.35
C LEU A 140 0.89 -20.61 -17.46
N SER A 141 -0.25 -20.05 -17.83
CA SER A 141 -0.96 -19.01 -17.06
C SER A 141 -1.49 -19.55 -15.73
N ILE A 142 -2.06 -20.76 -15.72
CA ILE A 142 -2.47 -21.43 -14.47
C ILE A 142 -1.27 -21.68 -13.56
N ALA A 143 -0.18 -22.22 -14.09
CA ALA A 143 1.04 -22.48 -13.32
C ALA A 143 1.64 -21.19 -12.76
N SER A 144 1.69 -20.13 -13.58
CA SER A 144 2.16 -18.81 -13.19
C SER A 144 1.28 -18.16 -12.12
N SER A 145 -0.04 -18.32 -12.23
CA SER A 145 -0.99 -17.84 -11.23
C SER A 145 -0.79 -18.57 -9.88
N ALA A 146 -0.66 -19.90 -9.90
CA ALA A 146 -0.38 -20.68 -8.70
C ALA A 146 0.96 -20.30 -8.06
N TYR A 147 2.01 -20.12 -8.87
CA TYR A 147 3.32 -19.66 -8.41
C TYR A 147 3.22 -18.26 -7.78
N SER A 148 2.56 -17.32 -8.45
CA SER A 148 2.36 -15.95 -7.97
C SER A 148 1.60 -15.95 -6.64
N PHE A 149 0.54 -16.77 -6.52
CA PHE A 149 -0.21 -16.91 -5.26
C PHE A 149 0.70 -17.36 -4.11
N ILE A 150 1.49 -18.42 -4.29
CA ILE A 150 2.41 -18.94 -3.28
C ILE A 150 3.47 -17.89 -2.93
N PHE A 151 4.05 -17.23 -3.95
CA PHE A 151 5.08 -16.20 -3.77
C PHE A 151 4.57 -15.00 -2.98
N TYR A 152 3.39 -14.48 -3.34
CA TYR A 152 2.79 -13.34 -2.64
C TYR A 152 2.33 -13.71 -1.22
N LEU A 153 1.84 -14.93 -1.01
CA LEU A 153 1.51 -15.45 0.32
C LEU A 153 2.76 -15.57 1.20
N TRP A 154 3.87 -16.02 0.62
CA TRP A 154 5.15 -16.10 1.31
C TRP A 154 5.67 -14.70 1.67
N ILE A 155 5.67 -13.75 0.73
CA ILE A 155 6.05 -12.35 1.00
C ILE A 155 5.18 -11.76 2.11
N TYR A 156 3.86 -11.92 2.02
CA TYR A 156 2.95 -11.41 3.05
C TYR A 156 3.26 -11.98 4.43
N LYS A 157 3.43 -13.30 4.54
CA LYS A 157 3.79 -13.96 5.79
C LYS A 157 5.15 -13.50 6.30
N TYR A 158 6.15 -13.40 5.42
CA TYR A 158 7.49 -12.95 5.76
C TYR A 158 7.48 -11.51 6.29
N LEU A 159 6.83 -10.59 5.59
CA LEU A 159 6.70 -9.20 6.01
C LEU A 159 5.91 -9.08 7.31
N LYS A 160 4.80 -9.80 7.43
CA LYS A 160 4.00 -9.81 8.66
C LYS A 160 4.80 -10.35 9.84
N ALA A 161 5.54 -11.44 9.67
CA ALA A 161 6.38 -12.00 10.73
C ALA A 161 7.52 -11.04 11.11
N LYS A 162 8.19 -10.42 10.13
CA LYS A 162 9.27 -9.46 10.37
C LYS A 162 8.76 -8.20 11.05
N LEU A 163 7.64 -7.67 10.57
CA LEU A 163 6.99 -6.51 11.19
C LEU A 163 6.45 -6.86 12.58
N SER A 164 5.77 -7.99 12.75
CA SER A 164 5.26 -8.40 14.08
C SER A 164 6.37 -8.67 15.08
N CYS A 165 7.49 -9.27 14.65
CA CYS A 165 8.67 -9.45 15.49
C CYS A 165 9.27 -8.09 15.92
N PHE A 166 9.34 -7.13 14.98
CA PHE A 166 9.78 -5.78 15.29
C PHE A 166 8.82 -5.09 16.27
N TRP A 167 7.49 -5.18 16.02
CA TRP A 167 6.46 -4.61 16.88
C TRP A 167 6.44 -5.29 18.27
N GLN A 168 6.46 -6.62 18.33
CA GLN A 168 6.48 -7.36 19.60
C GLN A 168 7.73 -7.05 20.40
N LYS A 169 8.90 -6.97 19.76
CA LYS A 169 10.15 -6.65 20.46
C LYS A 169 10.09 -5.27 21.11
N THR A 170 9.45 -4.29 20.44
CA THR A 170 9.31 -2.93 20.98
C THR A 170 8.28 -2.86 22.10
N VAL A 171 7.17 -3.62 22.02
CA VAL A 171 6.08 -3.59 23.02
C VAL A 171 6.32 -4.53 24.18
N THR A 172 6.66 -5.79 23.92
CA THR A 172 6.80 -6.83 24.96
C THR A 172 8.06 -6.64 25.82
N GLN A 173 9.08 -5.97 25.28
CA GLN A 173 10.29 -5.62 26.02
C GLN A 173 10.19 -4.27 26.76
N ASN A 174 9.14 -3.49 26.49
CA ASN A 174 8.98 -2.22 27.20
C ASN A 174 8.32 -2.44 28.56
N GLU A 175 9.13 -2.53 29.58
CA GLU A 175 8.70 -2.71 30.97
C GLU A 175 7.79 -1.59 31.49
N VAL A 176 7.82 -0.42 30.85
CA VAL A 176 7.07 0.76 31.29
C VAL A 176 5.61 0.67 30.85
N LEU A 177 5.34 0.07 29.69
CA LEU A 177 3.99 -0.01 29.10
C LEU A 177 3.42 -1.44 29.02
N LYS A 178 4.09 -2.44 29.59
CA LYS A 178 3.73 -3.86 29.48
C LYS A 178 2.30 -4.19 29.95
N ASP A 179 1.80 -3.44 30.92
CA ASP A 179 0.48 -3.67 31.51
C ASP A 179 -0.65 -2.96 30.76
N ILE A 180 -0.30 -2.15 29.74
CA ILE A 180 -1.28 -1.38 28.97
C ILE A 180 -1.49 -2.08 27.61
N LYS A 181 -2.72 -2.49 27.35
CA LYS A 181 -3.06 -3.09 26.05
C LYS A 181 -2.87 -2.10 24.91
N VAL A 182 -2.29 -2.57 23.80
CA VAL A 182 -2.15 -1.80 22.56
C VAL A 182 -3.53 -1.27 22.12
N GLY A 183 -3.56 -0.01 21.69
CA GLY A 183 -4.80 0.68 21.32
C GLY A 183 -5.47 1.45 22.47
N ASN A 184 -5.09 1.22 23.73
CA ASN A 184 -5.60 1.97 24.86
C ASN A 184 -5.02 3.39 24.91
N THR A 185 -5.67 4.24 25.70
CA THR A 185 -5.25 5.64 25.90
C THR A 185 -4.14 5.73 26.95
N ILE A 186 -3.09 6.46 26.62
CA ILE A 186 -1.96 6.77 27.52
C ILE A 186 -1.93 8.28 27.77
N LYS A 187 -1.89 8.66 29.06
CA LYS A 187 -1.62 10.04 29.49
C LYS A 187 -0.11 10.20 29.73
N LEU A 188 0.55 11.05 28.95
CA LEU A 188 2.01 11.30 29.08
C LEU A 188 2.37 11.92 30.42
N SER A 189 1.47 12.68 31.03
CA SER A 189 1.65 13.26 32.38
C SER A 189 1.87 12.22 33.49
N ASN A 190 1.45 10.95 33.27
CA ASN A 190 1.63 9.87 34.25
C ASN A 190 3.07 9.32 34.28
N TYR A 191 3.95 9.73 33.35
CA TYR A 191 5.30 9.18 33.18
C TYR A 191 6.41 10.16 33.63
N ASN A 192 6.11 11.03 34.58
CA ASN A 192 7.09 12.02 35.10
C ASN A 192 7.73 12.90 34.02
N LEU A 193 6.99 13.16 32.95
CA LEU A 193 7.41 14.10 31.91
C LEU A 193 6.95 15.51 32.26
N ASN A 194 7.82 16.49 32.08
CA ASN A 194 7.44 17.89 32.20
C ASN A 194 6.65 18.36 30.96
N GLU A 195 5.92 19.47 31.07
CA GLU A 195 5.07 20.00 29.99
C GLU A 195 5.80 20.21 28.67
N ARG A 196 7.06 20.64 28.74
CA ARG A 196 7.89 20.84 27.55
C ARG A 196 8.23 19.52 26.86
N GLN A 197 8.53 18.48 27.63
CA GLN A 197 8.80 17.14 27.13
C GLN A 197 7.55 16.56 26.46
N ILE A 198 6.40 16.70 27.11
CA ILE A 198 5.09 16.27 26.54
C ILE A 198 4.82 16.99 25.23
N THR A 199 5.00 18.31 25.18
CA THR A 199 4.79 19.09 23.97
C THR A 199 5.72 18.65 22.84
N PHE A 200 7.01 18.40 23.12
CA PHE A 200 7.96 17.93 22.10
C PHE A 200 7.59 16.55 21.57
N VAL A 201 7.14 15.64 22.43
CA VAL A 201 6.66 14.31 22.01
C VAL A 201 5.44 14.45 21.09
N LEU A 202 4.42 15.22 21.49
CA LEU A 202 3.20 15.39 20.71
C LEU A 202 3.47 16.03 19.36
N GLU A 203 4.28 17.09 19.31
CA GLU A 203 4.67 17.76 18.06
C GLU A 203 5.47 16.82 17.13
N ASN A 204 6.36 16.02 17.70
CA ASN A 204 7.11 15.05 16.89
C ASN A 204 6.22 13.91 16.40
N LEU A 205 5.27 13.40 17.22
CA LEU A 205 4.36 12.32 16.84
C LEU A 205 3.33 12.75 15.80
N TYR A 206 2.63 13.86 16.05
CA TYR A 206 1.49 14.26 15.25
C TYR A 206 1.85 15.22 14.11
N SER A 207 2.78 16.14 14.35
CA SER A 207 3.20 17.13 13.34
C SER A 207 4.48 16.71 12.61
N ASN A 208 5.10 15.61 13.02
CA ASN A 208 6.35 15.06 12.46
C ASN A 208 7.51 16.07 12.42
N LEU A 209 7.55 16.99 13.39
CA LEU A 209 8.60 18.01 13.44
C LEU A 209 9.96 17.38 13.80
N SER A 210 10.97 17.74 13.02
CA SER A 210 12.36 17.35 13.27
C SER A 210 12.95 18.14 14.44
N TYR A 211 14.10 17.71 14.95
CA TYR A 211 14.83 18.43 16.01
C TYR A 211 15.14 19.88 15.63
N LYS A 212 15.42 20.15 14.35
CA LYS A 212 15.73 21.48 13.86
C LYS A 212 14.47 22.38 13.86
N GLU A 213 13.34 21.85 13.43
CA GLU A 213 12.06 22.56 13.41
C GLU A 213 11.53 22.84 14.82
N LEU A 214 11.63 21.84 15.73
CA LEU A 214 11.33 22.04 17.15
C LEU A 214 12.23 23.09 17.79
N SER A 215 13.52 23.07 17.48
CA SER A 215 14.49 24.07 17.92
C SER A 215 14.09 25.48 17.51
N SER A 216 13.73 25.66 16.23
CA SER A 216 13.28 26.95 15.70
C SER A 216 11.94 27.39 16.29
N LYS A 217 10.96 26.47 16.39
CA LYS A 217 9.61 26.75 16.90
C LYS A 217 9.61 27.19 18.37
N TYR A 218 10.48 26.61 19.18
CA TYR A 218 10.54 26.86 20.63
C TYR A 218 11.72 27.72 21.08
N ASN A 219 12.46 28.31 20.14
CA ASN A 219 13.64 29.17 20.41
C ASN A 219 14.67 28.50 21.34
N VAL A 220 15.01 27.26 21.06
CA VAL A 220 16.01 26.49 21.83
C VAL A 220 17.06 25.89 20.92
N SER A 221 18.21 25.55 21.45
CA SER A 221 19.24 24.90 20.64
C SER A 221 18.83 23.49 20.22
N VAL A 222 19.29 23.03 19.05
CA VAL A 222 19.08 21.66 18.57
C VAL A 222 19.65 20.63 19.57
N SER A 223 20.76 20.97 20.23
CA SER A 223 21.36 20.14 21.28
C SER A 223 20.43 19.96 22.47
N THR A 224 19.72 21.04 22.86
CA THR A 224 18.71 20.98 23.94
C THR A 224 17.56 20.06 23.55
N VAL A 225 17.04 20.16 22.33
CA VAL A 225 15.98 19.28 21.84
C VAL A 225 16.43 17.82 21.85
N LYS A 226 17.63 17.53 21.32
CA LYS A 226 18.20 16.17 21.33
C LYS A 226 18.33 15.62 22.73
N ARG A 227 18.88 16.41 23.69
CA ARG A 227 19.00 16.01 25.08
C ARG A 227 17.65 15.70 25.70
N THR A 228 16.65 16.55 25.45
CA THR A 228 15.28 16.34 25.92
C THR A 228 14.73 15.01 25.44
N PHE A 229 14.87 14.67 24.15
CA PHE A 229 14.44 13.37 23.63
C PHE A 229 15.24 12.20 24.18
N THR A 230 16.54 12.37 24.43
CA THR A 230 17.35 11.35 25.12
C THR A 230 16.81 11.05 26.52
N ASP A 231 16.40 12.08 27.25
CA ASP A 231 15.82 11.90 28.58
C ASP A 231 14.44 11.24 28.53
N ILE A 232 13.61 11.60 27.56
CA ILE A 232 12.31 10.94 27.31
C ILE A 232 12.52 9.46 26.94
N CYS A 233 13.48 9.16 26.08
CA CYS A 233 13.83 7.77 25.73
C CYS A 233 14.22 6.94 26.96
N LYS A 234 14.95 7.52 27.91
CA LYS A 234 15.28 6.84 29.18
C LYS A 234 14.03 6.54 30.00
N VAL A 235 13.06 7.47 30.08
CA VAL A 235 11.80 7.26 30.79
C VAL A 235 11.05 6.07 30.23
N PHE A 236 10.95 5.96 28.91
CA PHE A 236 10.27 4.86 28.22
C PHE A 236 11.19 3.63 27.98
N LYS A 237 12.43 3.64 28.48
CA LYS A 237 13.41 2.55 28.30
C LYS A 237 13.58 2.12 26.85
N VAL A 238 13.69 3.10 25.94
CA VAL A 238 13.94 2.90 24.50
C VAL A 238 15.28 3.51 24.11
N ASN A 239 15.91 2.99 23.04
CA ASN A 239 17.27 3.37 22.67
C ASN A 239 17.33 4.67 21.85
N ASN A 240 16.30 4.98 21.09
CA ASN A 240 16.29 6.12 20.18
C ASN A 240 14.88 6.68 19.94
N LEU A 241 14.81 7.82 19.23
CA LEU A 241 13.56 8.50 18.91
C LEU A 241 12.62 7.65 18.05
N GLU A 242 13.15 6.86 17.13
CA GLU A 242 12.32 6.03 16.26
C GLU A 242 11.61 4.93 17.05
N GLU A 243 12.33 4.25 17.95
CA GLU A 243 11.73 3.29 18.87
C GLU A 243 10.67 3.94 19.77
N LEU A 244 10.93 5.14 20.27
CA LEU A 244 9.96 5.91 21.05
C LEU A 244 8.70 6.21 20.24
N ARG A 245 8.86 6.68 19.01
CA ARG A 245 7.73 6.95 18.11
C ARG A 245 6.92 5.70 17.85
N PHE A 246 7.58 4.60 17.51
CA PHE A 246 6.92 3.32 17.27
C PHE A 246 6.17 2.82 18.50
N LEU A 247 6.79 2.93 19.67
CA LEU A 247 6.15 2.54 20.92
C LEU A 247 4.87 3.36 21.15
N LEU A 248 4.97 4.68 21.08
CA LEU A 248 3.86 5.57 21.39
C LEU A 248 2.74 5.56 20.35
N LEU A 249 3.06 5.37 19.04
CA LEU A 249 2.05 5.28 17.97
C LEU A 249 1.09 4.09 18.11
N GLN A 250 1.38 3.12 18.99
CA GLN A 250 0.51 1.97 19.26
C GLN A 250 -0.62 2.31 20.23
N TYR A 251 -0.61 3.49 20.82
CA TYR A 251 -1.56 3.94 21.82
C TYR A 251 -2.22 5.25 21.40
N GLN A 252 -3.38 5.53 21.99
CA GLN A 252 -3.99 6.85 21.88
C GLN A 252 -3.33 7.78 22.89
N ILE A 253 -2.49 8.70 22.42
CA ILE A 253 -1.73 9.58 23.31
C ILE A 253 -2.52 10.85 23.61
N ILE A 254 -2.67 11.13 24.89
CA ILE A 254 -3.24 12.38 25.42
C ILE A 254 -2.25 13.06 26.36
N LYS A 255 -2.44 14.36 26.55
CA LYS A 255 -1.59 15.21 27.40
C LYS A 255 -1.64 14.83 28.89
#